data_394991b3243a49816c44a20ee9d27416
#
_entry.id   394991b3243a49816c44a20ee9d27416
#
_cell.length_a   1.000
_cell.length_b   1.000
_cell.length_c   1.000
_cell.angle_alpha   90.00
_cell.angle_beta   90.00
_cell.angle_gamma   90.00
#
_symmetry.space_group_name_H-M   'P 1'
#
loop_
_entity.id
_entity.type
_entity.pdbx_description
1 polymer ?
#
loop_
_entity_poly.entity_id
_entity_poly.type
_entity_poly.pdbx_seq_one_letter_code
_entity_poly.pdbx_strand_id
1 'polypeptide(L)'
;NVLNKDISTYKVHKTEINNVPRKIIIPEKASTNKEVVDYLKSRGIDEDIILDCINQKLIYQENKTNNVVFVGYDYDHNIKYAGCRSTNEKRIMREAKGSSKEFSFRLLSKIKNNTLHIFESSIDLLSYATLLKLKGYDYQNQNLLALAGVYQPGNNIEQSKVPIAVKNFLEKNTNIENIVLHFDNDRTGRNATKALIIALNKYNIYDIPAPYGKDINDYLCYKLGLKRRQEIEQYKVNKTQNKEHI
;
A
#
# COMPACT_ATOMS: atom_id res chain seq x y z
N ASN A 1 33.58 -55.13 -4.32
CA ASN A 1 34.51 -54.06 -3.92
C ASN A 1 33.90 -52.68 -4.04
N VAL A 2 33.69 -52.10 -2.87
CA VAL A 2 33.87 -50.66 -2.57
C VAL A 2 32.85 -49.70 -3.23
N LEU A 3 31.98 -49.08 -2.52
CA LEU A 3 32.14 -47.96 -1.59
C LEU A 3 30.83 -47.68 -0.85
N ASN A 4 30.77 -47.99 0.39
CA ASN A 4 29.92 -47.33 1.37
C ASN A 4 30.48 -45.92 1.56
N LYS A 5 29.78 -44.87 1.10
CA LYS A 5 29.98 -43.47 1.54
C LYS A 5 28.85 -43.13 2.48
N ASP A 6 29.21 -42.94 3.74
CA ASP A 6 28.38 -42.45 4.81
C ASP A 6 27.70 -41.13 4.36
N ILE A 7 26.39 -41.18 4.27
CA ILE A 7 25.58 -39.96 4.16
C ILE A 7 25.51 -39.40 5.58
N SER A 8 26.38 -38.44 5.87
CA SER A 8 26.31 -37.70 7.12
C SER A 8 24.96 -36.96 7.15
N THR A 9 24.10 -37.36 8.07
CA THR A 9 22.85 -36.69 8.36
C THR A 9 23.14 -35.27 8.87
N TYR A 10 23.03 -34.28 8.01
CA TYR A 10 22.98 -32.89 8.44
C TYR A 10 21.74 -32.68 9.31
N LYS A 11 21.94 -32.63 10.63
CA LYS A 11 20.93 -32.12 11.55
C LYS A 11 20.75 -30.60 11.25
N VAL A 12 19.69 -30.26 10.52
CA VAL A 12 19.23 -28.89 10.44
C VAL A 12 18.81 -28.49 11.84
N HIS A 13 19.66 -27.76 12.56
CA HIS A 13 19.25 -27.06 13.76
C HIS A 13 18.17 -26.05 13.32
N LYS A 14 16.90 -26.36 13.58
CA LYS A 14 15.85 -25.34 13.63
C LYS A 14 16.25 -24.39 14.75
N THR A 15 16.89 -23.27 14.40
CA THR A 15 16.98 -22.14 15.30
C THR A 15 15.54 -21.75 15.59
N GLU A 16 15.12 -21.95 16.84
CA GLU A 16 13.89 -21.36 17.34
C GLU A 16 14.03 -19.86 17.11
N ILE A 17 13.26 -19.35 16.16
CA ILE A 17 13.14 -17.91 15.94
C ILE A 17 12.40 -17.41 17.17
N ASN A 18 13.14 -16.93 18.18
CA ASN A 18 12.58 -16.22 19.30
C ASN A 18 11.77 -15.04 18.72
N ASN A 19 10.45 -15.18 18.70
CA ASN A 19 9.50 -14.14 18.32
C ASN A 19 9.42 -13.06 19.42
N VAL A 20 10.55 -12.46 19.77
CA VAL A 20 10.55 -11.23 20.54
C VAL A 20 10.03 -10.14 19.59
N PRO A 21 8.91 -9.46 19.92
CA PRO A 21 8.40 -8.39 19.09
C PRO A 21 9.50 -7.35 18.86
N ARG A 22 10.00 -7.26 17.63
CA ARG A 22 11.07 -6.30 17.30
C ARG A 22 10.53 -4.89 17.48
N LYS A 23 11.14 -4.12 18.38
CA LYS A 23 10.78 -2.70 18.55
C LYS A 23 11.03 -1.98 17.22
N ILE A 24 10.01 -1.27 16.74
CA ILE A 24 10.14 -0.46 15.51
C ILE A 24 11.13 0.69 15.75
N ILE A 25 12.01 0.93 14.79
CA ILE A 25 12.93 2.08 14.77
C ILE A 25 12.32 3.12 13.83
N ILE A 26 11.61 4.08 14.42
CA ILE A 26 10.88 5.11 13.67
C ILE A 26 11.89 6.13 13.12
N PRO A 27 11.80 6.51 11.82
CA PRO A 27 12.60 7.60 11.27
C PRO A 27 12.38 8.91 12.04
N GLU A 28 13.45 9.62 12.31
CA GLU A 28 13.41 10.89 13.02
C GLU A 28 12.56 11.91 12.26
N LYS A 29 11.68 12.61 12.97
CA LYS A 29 10.81 13.63 12.39
C LYS A 29 11.57 14.95 12.19
N ALA A 30 11.43 15.57 11.01
CA ALA A 30 11.93 16.92 10.75
C ALA A 30 11.14 17.98 11.53
N SER A 31 11.72 19.16 11.68
CA SER A 31 11.07 20.33 12.29
C SER A 31 9.94 20.91 11.44
N THR A 32 9.92 20.59 10.16
CA THR A 32 8.91 21.03 9.16
C THR A 32 8.43 19.86 8.33
N ASN A 33 7.27 19.99 7.69
CA ASN A 33 6.74 19.05 6.72
C ASN A 33 6.69 19.64 5.28
N LYS A 34 7.41 20.75 5.04
CA LYS A 34 7.28 21.50 3.78
C LYS A 34 7.52 20.64 2.54
N GLU A 35 8.64 19.91 2.46
CA GLU A 35 8.99 19.08 1.31
C GLU A 35 7.96 17.96 1.06
N VAL A 36 7.40 17.42 2.14
CA VAL A 36 6.36 16.39 2.08
C VAL A 36 5.05 16.96 1.56
N VAL A 37 4.64 18.14 2.03
CA VAL A 37 3.44 18.84 1.55
C VAL A 37 3.60 19.17 0.06
N ASP A 38 4.71 19.78 -0.33
CA ASP A 38 5.01 20.16 -1.72
C ASP A 38 5.00 18.91 -2.64
N TYR A 39 5.64 17.82 -2.20
CA TYR A 39 5.65 16.56 -2.95
C TYR A 39 4.25 15.98 -3.12
N LEU A 40 3.47 15.86 -2.06
CA LEU A 40 2.13 15.28 -2.13
C LEU A 40 1.18 16.14 -2.97
N LYS A 41 1.29 17.47 -2.89
CA LYS A 41 0.58 18.41 -3.77
C LYS A 41 0.99 18.24 -5.24
N SER A 42 2.28 18.02 -5.53
CA SER A 42 2.73 17.75 -6.90
C SER A 42 2.17 16.44 -7.47
N ARG A 43 1.73 15.52 -6.59
CA ARG A 43 1.02 14.30 -6.93
C ARG A 43 -0.50 14.52 -7.06
N GLY A 44 -0.98 15.76 -6.97
CA GLY A 44 -2.38 16.12 -7.06
C GLY A 44 -3.20 15.88 -5.79
N ILE A 45 -2.58 15.46 -4.69
CA ILE A 45 -3.28 15.21 -3.44
C ILE A 45 -3.72 16.54 -2.82
N ASP A 46 -4.97 16.59 -2.39
CA ASP A 46 -5.59 17.78 -1.80
C ASP A 46 -4.88 18.18 -0.49
N GLU A 47 -4.64 19.48 -0.33
CA GLU A 47 -3.87 20.03 0.79
C GLU A 47 -4.54 19.78 2.14
N ASP A 48 -5.86 19.90 2.23
CA ASP A 48 -6.58 19.67 3.48
C ASP A 48 -6.43 18.21 3.94
N ILE A 49 -6.43 17.25 2.99
CA ILE A 49 -6.21 15.83 3.29
C ILE A 49 -4.78 15.60 3.79
N ILE A 50 -3.80 16.26 3.17
CA ILE A 50 -2.39 16.18 3.61
C ILE A 50 -2.24 16.71 5.04
N LEU A 51 -2.79 17.89 5.30
CA LEU A 51 -2.71 18.55 6.61
C LEU A 51 -3.48 17.76 7.68
N ASP A 52 -4.63 17.20 7.35
CA ASP A 52 -5.39 16.33 8.25
C ASP A 52 -4.56 15.09 8.64
N CYS A 53 -3.93 14.42 7.68
CA CYS A 53 -3.04 13.28 7.94
C CYS A 53 -1.82 13.67 8.79
N ILE A 54 -1.24 14.86 8.58
CA ILE A 54 -0.13 15.37 9.40
C ILE A 54 -0.59 15.64 10.83
N ASN A 55 -1.74 16.28 11.02
CA ASN A 55 -2.32 16.57 12.33
C ASN A 55 -2.65 15.29 13.10
N GLN A 56 -3.13 14.25 12.43
CA GLN A 56 -3.36 12.92 13.00
C GLN A 56 -2.07 12.11 13.20
N LYS A 57 -0.90 12.66 12.89
CA LYS A 57 0.43 11.98 12.96
C LYS A 57 0.53 10.74 12.06
N LEU A 58 -0.29 10.65 11.05
CA LEU A 58 -0.28 9.57 10.05
C LEU A 58 0.78 9.80 8.97
N ILE A 59 1.19 11.04 8.76
CA ILE A 59 2.23 11.45 7.80
C ILE A 59 3.17 12.46 8.45
N TYR A 60 4.47 12.34 8.17
CA TYR A 60 5.45 13.36 8.53
C TYR A 60 6.66 13.31 7.60
N GLN A 61 7.52 14.35 7.68
CA GLN A 61 8.78 14.44 6.96
C GLN A 61 9.92 13.83 7.77
N GLU A 62 10.68 12.92 7.16
CA GLU A 62 11.92 12.38 7.74
C GLU A 62 13.02 13.45 7.76
N ASN A 63 13.71 13.62 8.89
CA ASN A 63 14.69 14.68 9.10
C ASN A 63 15.88 14.62 8.12
N LYS A 64 16.47 13.44 7.92
CA LYS A 64 17.73 13.29 7.17
C LYS A 64 17.55 13.29 5.65
N THR A 65 16.43 12.85 5.16
CA THR A 65 16.24 12.53 3.73
C THR A 65 15.07 13.27 3.10
N ASN A 66 14.30 14.02 3.91
CA ASN A 66 13.04 14.68 3.51
C ASN A 66 12.00 13.72 2.91
N ASN A 67 12.12 12.42 3.14
CA ASN A 67 11.16 11.44 2.67
C ASN A 67 9.80 11.63 3.36
N VAL A 68 8.73 11.25 2.66
CA VAL A 68 7.42 11.05 3.29
C VAL A 68 7.48 9.79 4.13
N VAL A 69 7.08 9.88 5.39
CA VAL A 69 6.86 8.73 6.25
C VAL A 69 5.37 8.53 6.45
N PHE A 70 4.85 7.38 6.03
CA PHE A 70 3.47 6.93 6.24
C PHE A 70 3.44 6.01 7.45
N VAL A 71 2.67 6.40 8.48
CA VAL A 71 2.63 5.71 9.77
C VAL A 71 1.40 4.81 9.87
N GLY A 72 1.60 3.64 10.46
CA GLY A 72 0.53 2.72 10.81
C GLY A 72 0.54 2.41 12.30
N TYR A 73 -0.64 2.47 12.91
CA TYR A 73 -0.85 2.26 14.34
C TYR A 73 -1.56 0.92 14.59
N ASP A 74 -1.26 0.29 15.74
CA ASP A 74 -2.12 -0.78 16.27
C ASP A 74 -3.40 -0.19 16.87
N TYR A 75 -4.23 -1.06 17.44
CA TYR A 75 -5.51 -0.65 18.04
C TYR A 75 -5.36 0.01 19.42
N ASP A 76 -4.15 -0.03 19.99
CA ASP A 76 -3.78 0.67 21.24
C ASP A 76 -3.03 1.99 20.96
N HIS A 77 -3.09 2.48 19.70
CA HIS A 77 -2.41 3.70 19.23
C HIS A 77 -0.89 3.68 19.34
N ASN A 78 -0.25 2.49 19.33
CA ASN A 78 1.20 2.40 19.22
C ASN A 78 1.61 2.35 17.74
N ILE A 79 2.71 3.01 17.39
CA ILE A 79 3.27 2.93 16.05
C ILE A 79 3.84 1.54 15.84
N LYS A 80 3.35 0.84 14.81
CA LYS A 80 3.78 -0.50 14.40
C LYS A 80 4.32 -0.56 12.98
N TYR A 81 4.04 0.43 12.17
CA TYR A 81 4.48 0.51 10.79
C TYR A 81 4.94 1.93 10.45
N ALA A 82 6.02 2.03 9.69
CA ALA A 82 6.46 3.27 9.07
C ALA A 82 7.05 2.96 7.68
N GLY A 83 6.31 3.32 6.64
CA GLY A 83 6.73 3.23 5.25
C GLY A 83 7.30 4.57 4.77
N CYS A 84 8.53 4.57 4.25
CA CYS A 84 9.19 5.78 3.76
C CYS A 84 9.17 5.79 2.23
N ARG A 85 8.85 6.94 1.65
CA ARG A 85 8.90 7.19 0.21
C ARG A 85 9.69 8.46 -0.07
N SER A 86 10.65 8.39 -1.00
CA SER A 86 11.41 9.57 -1.40
C SER A 86 10.52 10.62 -2.07
N THR A 87 10.81 11.89 -1.76
CA THR A 87 10.19 13.06 -2.39
C THR A 87 10.90 13.49 -3.67
N ASN A 88 12.06 12.90 -3.95
CA ASN A 88 12.88 13.17 -5.14
C ASN A 88 12.66 12.12 -6.25
N GLU A 89 13.34 12.30 -7.39
CA GLU A 89 13.22 11.46 -8.58
C GLU A 89 13.66 9.99 -8.39
N LYS A 90 14.49 9.69 -7.40
CA LYS A 90 15.05 8.34 -7.17
C LYS A 90 14.05 7.26 -6.78
N ARG A 91 12.80 7.62 -6.50
CA ARG A 91 11.68 6.69 -6.18
C ARG A 91 12.03 5.57 -5.18
N ILE A 92 12.82 5.89 -4.17
CA ILE A 92 13.18 4.94 -3.12
C ILE A 92 11.95 4.70 -2.24
N MET A 93 11.62 3.42 -2.03
CA MET A 93 10.63 2.98 -1.06
C MET A 93 11.30 2.03 -0.08
N ARG A 94 11.12 2.26 1.21
CA ARG A 94 11.63 1.38 2.27
C ARG A 94 10.68 1.36 3.46
N GLU A 95 10.76 0.31 4.25
CA GLU A 95 10.09 0.23 5.54
C GLU A 95 11.09 0.47 6.66
N ALA A 96 10.66 1.11 7.74
CA ALA A 96 11.45 1.25 8.93
C ALA A 96 11.74 -0.12 9.56
N LYS A 97 12.94 -0.32 10.11
CA LYS A 97 13.32 -1.58 10.73
C LYS A 97 12.38 -1.90 11.89
N GLY A 98 11.86 -3.12 11.91
CA GLY A 98 10.89 -3.56 12.92
C GLY A 98 9.44 -3.20 12.61
N SER A 99 9.15 -2.63 11.43
CA SER A 99 7.76 -2.42 10.97
C SER A 99 7.00 -3.74 10.84
N SER A 100 5.74 -3.74 11.28
CA SER A 100 4.79 -4.82 11.03
C SER A 100 3.83 -4.42 9.92
N LYS A 101 3.86 -5.14 8.79
CA LYS A 101 2.94 -4.91 7.65
C LYS A 101 1.47 -5.07 8.00
N GLU A 102 1.20 -5.76 9.08
CA GLU A 102 -0.13 -5.96 9.66
C GLU A 102 -0.87 -4.64 9.92
N PHE A 103 -0.08 -3.61 10.26
CA PHE A 103 -0.58 -2.27 10.59
C PHE A 103 -0.19 -1.23 9.53
N SER A 104 -0.21 -1.59 8.26
CA SER A 104 0.11 -0.66 7.17
C SER A 104 -0.76 0.60 7.19
N PHE A 105 -0.32 1.62 6.44
CA PHE A 105 -0.99 2.93 6.38
C PHE A 105 -2.47 2.80 6.02
N ARG A 106 -3.34 3.45 6.80
CA ARG A 106 -4.79 3.40 6.62
C ARG A 106 -5.48 4.66 7.13
N LEU A 107 -6.63 4.98 6.57
CA LEU A 107 -7.57 5.96 7.07
C LEU A 107 -8.84 5.22 7.49
N LEU A 108 -9.22 5.37 8.75
CA LEU A 108 -10.39 4.69 9.31
C LEU A 108 -11.62 5.59 9.19
N SER A 109 -12.76 4.98 8.89
CA SER A 109 -14.03 5.68 8.85
C SER A 109 -14.40 6.26 10.24
N LYS A 110 -14.85 7.51 10.26
CA LYS A 110 -15.41 8.15 11.47
C LYS A 110 -16.84 7.71 11.78
N ILE A 111 -17.50 7.06 10.84
CA ILE A 111 -18.86 6.53 11.01
C ILE A 111 -18.85 5.00 10.83
N LYS A 112 -19.91 4.33 11.25
CA LYS A 112 -20.05 2.91 10.96
C LYS A 112 -20.18 2.71 9.45
N ASN A 113 -19.23 1.98 8.86
CA ASN A 113 -19.17 1.68 7.44
C ASN A 113 -18.79 0.20 7.26
N ASN A 114 -19.52 -0.51 6.40
CA ASN A 114 -19.31 -1.94 6.13
C ASN A 114 -18.48 -2.21 4.88
N THR A 115 -17.83 -1.19 4.33
CA THR A 115 -16.99 -1.29 3.12
C THR A 115 -15.54 -0.98 3.45
N LEU A 116 -14.64 -1.81 2.90
CA LEU A 116 -13.19 -1.60 2.93
C LEU A 116 -12.67 -1.39 1.50
N HIS A 117 -11.97 -0.28 1.28
CA HIS A 117 -11.25 0.02 0.05
C HIS A 117 -9.77 -0.33 0.20
N ILE A 118 -9.20 -1.08 -0.74
CA ILE A 118 -7.82 -1.57 -0.68
C ILE A 118 -7.02 -1.02 -1.86
N PHE A 119 -5.82 -0.50 -1.59
CA PHE A 119 -4.91 0.14 -2.53
C PHE A 119 -3.52 -0.51 -2.46
N GLU A 120 -2.76 -0.49 -3.57
CA GLU A 120 -1.36 -0.97 -3.57
C GLU A 120 -0.42 -0.03 -2.80
N SER A 121 -0.67 1.28 -2.86
CA SER A 121 0.19 2.28 -2.23
C SER A 121 -0.58 3.33 -1.43
N SER A 122 0.14 3.98 -0.49
CA SER A 122 -0.40 5.12 0.28
C SER A 122 -0.71 6.33 -0.60
N ILE A 123 0.01 6.51 -1.72
CA ILE A 123 -0.27 7.58 -2.69
C ILE A 123 -1.60 7.34 -3.39
N ASP A 124 -1.90 6.11 -3.80
CA ASP A 124 -3.18 5.77 -4.43
C ASP A 124 -4.34 5.94 -3.46
N LEU A 125 -4.16 5.55 -2.20
CA LEU A 125 -5.13 5.77 -1.14
C LEU A 125 -5.46 7.27 -0.97
N LEU A 126 -4.44 8.12 -0.84
CA LEU A 126 -4.63 9.58 -0.71
C LEU A 126 -5.21 10.20 -1.98
N SER A 127 -4.84 9.67 -3.15
CA SER A 127 -5.41 10.08 -4.44
C SER A 127 -6.90 9.76 -4.52
N TYR A 128 -7.30 8.59 -4.02
CA TYR A 128 -8.71 8.21 -3.96
C TYR A 128 -9.50 9.11 -2.97
N ALA A 129 -8.92 9.40 -1.80
CA ALA A 129 -9.50 10.34 -0.85
C ALA A 129 -9.73 11.72 -1.49
N THR A 130 -8.76 12.20 -2.30
CA THR A 130 -8.88 13.44 -3.07
C THR A 130 -10.00 13.35 -4.13
N LEU A 131 -10.09 12.25 -4.87
CA LEU A 131 -11.15 12.03 -5.86
C LEU A 131 -12.54 12.01 -5.22
N LEU A 132 -12.68 11.45 -4.01
CA LEU A 132 -13.93 11.50 -3.26
C LEU A 132 -14.31 12.95 -2.92
N LYS A 133 -13.36 13.72 -2.36
CA LYS A 133 -13.58 15.15 -2.04
C LYS A 133 -13.97 15.96 -3.27
N LEU A 134 -13.32 15.75 -4.41
CA LEU A 134 -13.66 16.40 -5.69
C LEU A 134 -15.08 16.08 -6.17
N LYS A 135 -15.62 14.94 -5.78
CA LYS A 135 -17.01 14.53 -6.07
C LYS A 135 -18.01 14.96 -4.99
N GLY A 136 -17.58 15.68 -3.96
CA GLY A 136 -18.44 16.12 -2.85
C GLY A 136 -18.69 15.03 -1.79
N TYR A 137 -17.93 13.93 -1.80
CA TYR A 137 -18.01 12.91 -0.76
C TYR A 137 -16.98 13.14 0.34
N ASP A 138 -17.36 12.84 1.58
CA ASP A 138 -16.43 12.88 2.71
C ASP A 138 -15.61 11.59 2.77
N TYR A 139 -14.30 11.69 2.50
CA TYR A 139 -13.37 10.56 2.57
C TYR A 139 -13.21 10.01 3.99
N GLN A 140 -13.48 10.83 5.03
CA GLN A 140 -13.40 10.42 6.44
C GLN A 140 -14.53 9.45 6.83
N ASN A 141 -15.50 9.24 5.95
CA ASN A 141 -16.55 8.26 6.10
C ASN A 141 -16.23 6.92 5.41
N GLN A 142 -14.98 6.71 4.98
CA GLN A 142 -14.53 5.50 4.29
C GLN A 142 -13.43 4.78 5.07
N ASN A 143 -13.40 3.44 4.99
CA ASN A 143 -12.25 2.66 5.43
C ASN A 143 -11.31 2.46 4.25
N LEU A 144 -10.15 3.11 4.28
CA LEU A 144 -9.14 3.07 3.23
C LEU A 144 -7.87 2.40 3.77
N LEU A 145 -7.38 1.35 3.11
CA LEU A 145 -6.20 0.57 3.51
C LEU A 145 -5.21 0.47 2.36
N ALA A 146 -3.99 0.93 2.56
CA ALA A 146 -2.88 0.72 1.64
C ALA A 146 -2.08 -0.52 2.03
N LEU A 147 -1.71 -1.35 1.06
CA LEU A 147 -0.83 -2.48 1.30
C LEU A 147 0.61 -2.00 1.52
N ALA A 148 1.34 -2.70 2.39
CA ALA A 148 2.76 -2.44 2.61
C ALA A 148 3.60 -3.15 1.53
N GLY A 149 3.65 -2.57 0.34
CA GLY A 149 4.33 -3.11 -0.83
C GLY A 149 3.42 -3.91 -1.76
N VAL A 150 3.95 -4.25 -2.93
CA VAL A 150 3.22 -4.97 -3.97
C VAL A 150 2.86 -6.37 -3.47
N TYR A 151 1.56 -6.67 -3.46
CA TYR A 151 1.10 -8.03 -3.21
C TYR A 151 1.39 -8.90 -4.45
N GLN A 152 2.26 -9.89 -4.28
CA GLN A 152 2.52 -10.88 -5.32
C GLN A 152 1.79 -12.17 -4.96
N PRO A 153 0.81 -12.58 -5.77
CA PRO A 153 0.21 -13.90 -5.66
C PRO A 153 1.27 -14.99 -5.80
N GLY A 154 1.07 -16.11 -5.12
CA GLY A 154 1.88 -17.30 -5.35
C GLY A 154 1.79 -17.80 -6.80
N ASN A 155 2.67 -18.74 -7.19
CA ASN A 155 2.63 -19.36 -8.55
C ASN A 155 1.27 -20.00 -8.85
N ASN A 156 0.59 -20.52 -7.85
CA ASN A 156 -0.80 -20.93 -7.92
C ASN A 156 -1.68 -19.84 -7.29
N ILE A 157 -2.46 -19.15 -8.12
CA ILE A 157 -3.33 -18.03 -7.70
C ILE A 157 -4.36 -18.50 -6.66
N GLU A 158 -4.87 -19.73 -6.78
CA GLU A 158 -5.86 -20.30 -5.86
C GLU A 158 -5.32 -20.53 -4.45
N GLN A 159 -4.00 -20.68 -4.30
CA GLN A 159 -3.32 -20.86 -3.02
C GLN A 159 -2.73 -19.55 -2.47
N SER A 160 -3.05 -18.42 -3.10
CA SER A 160 -2.53 -17.12 -2.69
C SER A 160 -3.09 -16.71 -1.32
N LYS A 161 -2.21 -16.25 -0.43
CA LYS A 161 -2.59 -15.82 0.92
C LYS A 161 -3.12 -14.39 0.88
N VAL A 162 -4.12 -14.12 1.71
CA VAL A 162 -4.58 -12.75 1.95
C VAL A 162 -3.44 -11.93 2.57
N PRO A 163 -3.16 -10.70 2.09
CA PRO A 163 -2.16 -9.82 2.72
C PRO A 163 -2.45 -9.63 4.20
N ILE A 164 -1.39 -9.65 5.02
CA ILE A 164 -1.53 -9.64 6.48
C ILE A 164 -2.29 -8.40 6.98
N ALA A 165 -2.12 -7.23 6.33
CA ALA A 165 -2.85 -6.02 6.66
C ALA A 165 -4.36 -6.17 6.46
N VAL A 166 -4.77 -6.79 5.35
CA VAL A 166 -6.19 -7.05 5.05
C VAL A 166 -6.77 -8.04 6.05
N LYS A 167 -6.03 -9.14 6.31
CA LYS A 167 -6.44 -10.15 7.27
C LYS A 167 -6.68 -9.53 8.66
N ASN A 168 -5.71 -8.78 9.18
CA ASN A 168 -5.80 -8.11 10.48
C ASN A 168 -6.98 -7.13 10.52
N PHE A 169 -7.15 -6.32 9.46
CA PHE A 169 -8.24 -5.36 9.39
C PHE A 169 -9.62 -6.06 9.48
N LEU A 170 -9.82 -7.12 8.71
CA LEU A 170 -11.09 -7.87 8.65
C LEU A 170 -11.38 -8.63 9.94
N GLU A 171 -10.36 -9.15 10.62
CA GLU A 171 -10.51 -9.80 11.93
C GLU A 171 -10.97 -8.84 13.03
N LYS A 172 -10.57 -7.57 12.94
CA LYS A 172 -10.94 -6.53 13.91
C LYS A 172 -12.22 -5.77 13.55
N ASN A 173 -12.59 -5.75 12.27
CA ASN A 173 -13.77 -5.03 11.77
C ASN A 173 -14.76 -6.03 11.16
N THR A 174 -15.40 -6.83 12.04
CA THR A 174 -16.30 -7.93 11.65
C THR A 174 -17.58 -7.48 10.96
N ASN A 175 -17.86 -6.17 10.95
CA ASN A 175 -18.98 -5.56 10.26
C ASN A 175 -18.70 -5.31 8.75
N ILE A 176 -17.48 -5.57 8.28
CA ILE A 176 -17.17 -5.44 6.85
C ILE A 176 -17.86 -6.55 6.07
N GLU A 177 -18.58 -6.16 5.03
CA GLU A 177 -19.28 -7.04 4.08
C GLU A 177 -18.77 -6.85 2.66
N ASN A 178 -18.36 -5.61 2.34
CA ASN A 178 -17.95 -5.20 1.00
C ASN A 178 -16.45 -4.87 0.95
N ILE A 179 -15.77 -5.34 -0.08
CA ILE A 179 -14.37 -5.04 -0.34
C ILE A 179 -14.24 -4.48 -1.74
N VAL A 180 -13.61 -3.31 -1.87
CA VAL A 180 -13.36 -2.64 -3.15
C VAL A 180 -11.85 -2.64 -3.41
N LEU A 181 -11.45 -3.26 -4.50
CA LEU A 181 -10.05 -3.37 -4.92
C LEU A 181 -9.72 -2.28 -5.94
N HIS A 182 -8.73 -1.45 -5.63
CA HIS A 182 -8.23 -0.36 -6.47
C HIS A 182 -6.79 -0.61 -6.91
N PHE A 183 -6.54 -1.80 -7.46
CA PHE A 183 -5.18 -2.19 -7.84
C PHE A 183 -4.80 -1.69 -9.23
N ASP A 184 -3.49 -1.65 -9.46
CA ASP A 184 -2.90 -1.15 -10.69
C ASP A 184 -3.44 -1.87 -11.94
N ASN A 185 -3.52 -1.15 -13.04
CA ASN A 185 -3.92 -1.68 -14.36
C ASN A 185 -2.80 -2.49 -15.05
N ASP A 186 -1.71 -2.80 -14.34
CA ASP A 186 -0.66 -3.65 -14.88
C ASP A 186 -0.90 -5.14 -14.57
N ARG A 187 -0.06 -6.02 -15.16
CA ARG A 187 -0.18 -7.47 -14.98
C ARG A 187 -0.15 -7.90 -13.52
N THR A 188 0.68 -7.24 -12.71
CA THR A 188 0.85 -7.58 -11.29
C THR A 188 -0.42 -7.24 -10.50
N GLY A 189 -0.94 -6.02 -10.67
CA GLY A 189 -2.18 -5.59 -10.01
C GLY A 189 -3.38 -6.43 -10.44
N ARG A 190 -3.50 -6.78 -11.73
CA ARG A 190 -4.58 -7.65 -12.20
C ARG A 190 -4.49 -9.07 -11.66
N ASN A 191 -3.28 -9.62 -11.51
CA ASN A 191 -3.10 -10.93 -10.87
C ASN A 191 -3.42 -10.87 -9.37
N ALA A 192 -3.01 -9.80 -8.69
CA ALA A 192 -3.34 -9.56 -7.29
C ALA A 192 -4.86 -9.49 -7.07
N THR A 193 -5.58 -8.77 -7.94
CA THR A 193 -7.04 -8.71 -7.93
C THR A 193 -7.67 -10.09 -8.02
N LYS A 194 -7.28 -10.89 -9.02
CA LYS A 194 -7.80 -12.26 -9.19
C LYS A 194 -7.57 -13.13 -7.97
N ALA A 195 -6.37 -13.06 -7.38
CA ALA A 195 -6.03 -13.83 -6.19
C ALA A 195 -6.89 -13.44 -4.98
N LEU A 196 -7.13 -12.14 -4.78
CA LEU A 196 -7.93 -11.68 -3.65
C LEU A 196 -9.44 -11.96 -3.83
N ILE A 197 -9.96 -11.93 -5.05
CA ILE A 197 -11.34 -12.35 -5.34
C ILE A 197 -11.54 -13.81 -4.88
N ILE A 198 -10.58 -14.68 -5.17
CA ILE A 198 -10.65 -16.09 -4.74
C ILE A 198 -10.49 -16.23 -3.23
N ALA A 199 -9.46 -15.58 -2.66
CA ALA A 199 -9.10 -15.73 -1.25
C ALA A 199 -10.11 -15.11 -0.27
N LEU A 200 -10.90 -14.13 -0.72
CA LEU A 200 -11.87 -13.37 0.08
C LEU A 200 -13.32 -13.64 -0.35
N ASN A 201 -13.61 -14.79 -0.92
CA ASN A 201 -14.89 -15.16 -1.54
C ASN A 201 -16.12 -15.10 -0.61
N LYS A 202 -15.90 -14.96 0.70
CA LYS A 202 -16.99 -14.76 1.68
C LYS A 202 -17.49 -13.30 1.77
N TYR A 203 -16.83 -12.37 1.10
CA TYR A 203 -17.19 -10.95 1.03
C TYR A 203 -17.74 -10.59 -0.35
N ASN A 204 -18.50 -9.52 -0.45
CA ASN A 204 -18.87 -8.92 -1.73
C ASN A 204 -17.64 -8.15 -2.25
N ILE A 205 -17.03 -8.59 -3.35
CA ILE A 205 -15.81 -7.99 -3.88
C ILE A 205 -16.11 -7.24 -5.17
N TYR A 206 -15.63 -5.99 -5.23
CA TYR A 206 -15.73 -5.11 -6.37
C TYR A 206 -14.34 -4.77 -6.88
N ASP A 207 -14.06 -5.03 -8.15
CA ASP A 207 -12.83 -4.63 -8.83
C ASP A 207 -13.06 -3.28 -9.51
N ILE A 208 -12.51 -2.22 -8.94
CA ILE A 208 -12.66 -0.84 -9.43
C ILE A 208 -11.26 -0.21 -9.60
N PRO A 209 -10.52 -0.62 -10.65
CA PRO A 209 -9.23 -0.01 -10.96
C PRO A 209 -9.40 1.43 -11.47
N ALA A 210 -8.29 2.14 -11.66
CA ALA A 210 -8.30 3.47 -12.27
C ALA A 210 -8.93 3.43 -13.67
N PRO A 211 -9.90 4.32 -14.01
CA PRO A 211 -10.51 4.37 -15.34
C PRO A 211 -9.49 4.66 -16.45
N TYR A 212 -8.46 5.45 -16.16
CA TYR A 212 -7.35 5.78 -17.05
C TYR A 212 -6.02 5.69 -16.30
N GLY A 213 -4.95 5.40 -17.02
CA GLY A 213 -3.61 5.31 -16.45
C GLY A 213 -3.29 3.97 -15.83
N LYS A 214 -2.16 3.93 -15.17
CA LYS A 214 -1.66 2.74 -14.48
C LYS A 214 -2.39 2.54 -13.15
N ASP A 215 -2.52 3.62 -12.38
CA ASP A 215 -2.98 3.61 -11.00
C ASP A 215 -3.95 4.77 -10.70
N ILE A 216 -4.48 4.81 -9.50
CA ILE A 216 -5.43 5.86 -9.05
C ILE A 216 -4.77 7.24 -9.07
N ASN A 217 -3.46 7.35 -8.79
CA ASN A 217 -2.77 8.62 -8.83
C ASN A 217 -2.60 9.15 -10.27
N ASP A 218 -2.33 8.29 -11.24
CA ASP A 218 -2.32 8.69 -12.64
C ASP A 218 -3.68 9.27 -13.07
N TYR A 219 -4.76 8.60 -12.65
CA TYR A 219 -6.12 9.07 -12.94
C TYR A 219 -6.41 10.43 -12.27
N LEU A 220 -6.01 10.62 -11.02
CA LEU A 220 -6.15 11.90 -10.32
C LEU A 220 -5.38 13.01 -11.06
N CYS A 221 -4.10 12.77 -11.38
CA CYS A 221 -3.28 13.74 -12.11
C CYS A 221 -3.88 14.12 -13.47
N TYR A 222 -4.46 13.15 -14.18
CA TYR A 222 -5.21 13.43 -15.41
C TYR A 222 -6.43 14.31 -15.16
N LYS A 223 -7.24 14.00 -14.17
CA LYS A 223 -8.45 14.78 -13.82
C LYS A 223 -8.13 16.22 -13.44
N LEU A 224 -6.98 16.45 -12.83
CA LEU A 224 -6.51 17.79 -12.44
C LEU A 224 -5.71 18.51 -13.55
N GLY A 225 -5.53 17.88 -14.72
CA GLY A 225 -4.73 18.45 -15.81
C GLY A 225 -3.23 18.50 -15.55
N LEU A 226 -2.73 17.81 -14.51
CA LEU A 226 -1.29 17.71 -14.16
C LEU A 226 -0.53 16.78 -15.09
N LYS A 227 -1.22 15.84 -15.75
CA LYS A 227 -0.70 14.93 -16.76
C LYS A 227 -1.63 14.88 -17.96
N ARG A 228 -1.08 14.84 -19.17
CA ARG A 228 -1.85 14.66 -20.39
C ARG A 228 -2.21 13.20 -20.59
N ARG A 229 -3.33 12.93 -21.24
CA ARG A 229 -3.77 11.55 -21.54
C ARG A 229 -2.72 10.74 -22.29
N GLN A 230 -2.03 11.36 -23.25
CA GLN A 230 -0.96 10.72 -24.03
C GLN A 230 0.22 10.27 -23.15
N GLU A 231 0.62 11.04 -22.12
CA GLU A 231 1.70 10.69 -21.19
C GLU A 231 1.33 9.48 -20.32
N ILE A 232 0.04 9.34 -20.00
CA ILE A 232 -0.49 8.23 -19.23
C ILE A 232 -0.62 6.95 -20.08
N GLU A 233 -0.99 7.07 -21.35
CA GLU A 233 -1.17 5.96 -22.28
C GLU A 233 0.16 5.42 -22.85
N GLN A 234 1.17 6.28 -23.04
CA GLN A 234 2.52 5.87 -23.45
C GLN A 234 3.17 4.86 -22.50
N TYR A 235 2.79 4.87 -21.22
CA TYR A 235 3.25 3.88 -20.27
C TYR A 235 2.82 2.44 -20.64
N LYS A 236 1.66 2.27 -21.31
CA LYS A 236 1.19 0.97 -21.81
C LYS A 236 1.99 0.48 -23.00
N VAL A 237 2.32 1.38 -23.95
CA VAL A 237 3.04 1.05 -25.20
C VAL A 237 4.49 0.65 -24.95
N ASN A 238 5.23 1.42 -24.13
CA ASN A 238 6.65 1.16 -23.83
C ASN A 238 6.86 -0.15 -23.06
N LYS A 239 5.88 -0.63 -22.30
CA LYS A 239 5.95 -1.91 -21.58
C LYS A 239 5.68 -3.12 -22.49
N THR A 240 4.98 -2.94 -23.59
CA THR A 240 4.73 -3.98 -24.59
C THR A 240 5.96 -4.17 -25.47
N GLN A 241 6.61 -3.10 -25.91
CA GLN A 241 7.80 -3.14 -26.76
C GLN A 241 9.06 -3.70 -26.08
N ASN A 242 9.22 -3.48 -24.75
CA ASN A 242 10.35 -4.04 -23.98
C ASN A 242 10.21 -5.55 -23.68
N LYS A 243 9.15 -6.21 -24.13
CA LYS A 243 8.94 -7.67 -23.96
C LYS A 243 9.21 -8.47 -25.24
N GLU A 244 9.37 -7.82 -26.38
CA GLU A 244 9.69 -8.50 -27.65
C GLU A 244 11.22 -8.63 -27.88
N HIS A 245 12.05 -8.17 -26.94
CA HIS A 245 13.52 -8.19 -27.02
C HIS A 245 14.20 -8.95 -25.86
N ILE A 246 13.53 -9.94 -25.23
CA ILE A 246 14.19 -10.89 -24.32
C ILE A 246 13.82 -12.32 -24.71
#